data_a7624ab4083d01da395597eca4f145fe
#
_entry.id   a7624ab4083d01da395597eca4f145fe
#
_cell.length_a   1.000
_cell.length_b   1.000
_cell.length_c   1.000
_cell.angle_alpha   90.00
_cell.angle_beta   90.00
_cell.angle_gamma   90.00
#
_symmetry.space_group_name_H-M   'P 1'
#
loop_
_entity.id
_entity.type
_entity.pdbx_description
1 polymer ?
#
loop_
_entity_poly.entity_id
_entity_poly.type
_entity_poly.pdbx_seq_one_letter_code
_entity_poly.pdbx_strand_id
1 'polypeptide(L)'
;MNMHIALCLLTRKAFLILVSLAFFTFSASAQRMMKTINDGWDFRKDGETRWQPINLPHTFNLDAYSQRNYYQGKGEYRKKLSLPEIAPTKRYYLKIDAASKAADVKVNGQVAGSHAGGYSAFILDVTGLIRENNEIEITVDNARR
;
A
#
# COMPACT_ATOMS: atom_id res chain seq x y z
N MET A 1 8.81 -54.94 43.56
CA MET A 1 9.76 -53.79 43.35
C MET A 1 9.66 -53.21 41.95
N ASN A 2 8.44 -52.95 41.42
CA ASN A 2 8.23 -52.44 40.07
C ASN A 2 7.32 -51.21 39.95
N MET A 3 6.89 -50.64 41.10
CA MET A 3 5.94 -49.51 41.11
C MET A 3 6.61 -48.14 40.87
N HIS A 4 7.88 -47.96 41.22
CA HIS A 4 8.61 -46.69 41.07
C HIS A 4 9.05 -46.39 39.64
N ILE A 5 9.28 -47.41 38.82
CA ILE A 5 9.71 -47.22 37.44
C ILE A 5 8.53 -46.76 36.54
N ALA A 6 7.32 -47.29 36.78
CA ALA A 6 6.12 -46.91 36.03
C ALA A 6 5.70 -45.45 36.32
N LEU A 7 5.82 -45.00 37.57
CA LEU A 7 5.48 -43.63 37.95
C LEU A 7 6.45 -42.62 37.34
N CYS A 8 7.73 -42.91 37.25
CA CYS A 8 8.74 -42.05 36.65
C CYS A 8 8.55 -41.90 35.11
N LEU A 9 8.11 -42.97 34.43
CA LEU A 9 7.81 -42.95 33.01
C LEU A 9 6.52 -42.15 32.67
N LEU A 10 5.50 -42.20 33.54
CA LEU A 10 4.27 -41.46 33.38
C LEU A 10 4.51 -39.94 33.54
N THR A 11 5.30 -39.52 34.51
CA THR A 11 5.63 -38.10 34.72
C THR A 11 6.47 -37.53 33.58
N ARG A 12 7.39 -38.30 33.03
CA ARG A 12 8.18 -37.90 31.88
C ARG A 12 7.34 -37.70 30.59
N LYS A 13 6.40 -38.60 30.34
CA LYS A 13 5.46 -38.47 29.20
C LYS A 13 4.51 -37.29 29.38
N ALA A 14 3.98 -37.08 30.58
CA ALA A 14 3.13 -35.93 30.89
C ALA A 14 3.88 -34.61 30.73
N PHE A 15 5.13 -34.53 31.16
CA PHE A 15 5.96 -33.34 30.97
C PHE A 15 6.24 -33.02 29.48
N LEU A 16 6.54 -34.05 28.69
CA LEU A 16 6.74 -33.85 27.21
C LEU A 16 5.47 -33.39 26.51
N ILE A 17 4.30 -33.89 26.90
CA ILE A 17 3.01 -33.45 26.38
C ILE A 17 2.72 -31.98 26.75
N LEU A 18 3.01 -31.61 28.01
CA LEU A 18 2.82 -30.24 28.49
C LEU A 18 3.74 -29.24 27.76
N VAL A 19 4.99 -29.60 27.53
CA VAL A 19 5.95 -28.79 26.75
C VAL A 19 5.52 -28.68 25.27
N SER A 20 5.03 -29.79 24.70
CA SER A 20 4.49 -29.78 23.33
C SER A 20 3.25 -28.88 23.18
N LEU A 21 2.34 -28.88 24.15
CA LEU A 21 1.16 -28.00 24.17
C LEU A 21 1.55 -26.51 24.30
N ALA A 22 2.60 -26.19 25.06
CA ALA A 22 3.06 -24.82 25.25
C ALA A 22 3.65 -24.20 23.95
N PHE A 23 4.17 -25.02 23.04
CA PHE A 23 4.65 -24.55 21.74
C PHE A 23 3.53 -24.23 20.75
N PHE A 24 2.32 -24.72 20.91
CA PHE A 24 1.20 -24.50 20.00
C PHE A 24 0.44 -23.18 20.22
N THR A 25 0.75 -22.40 21.25
CA THR A 25 0.02 -21.16 21.57
C THR A 25 0.64 -19.89 21.00
N PHE A 26 1.69 -19.97 20.19
CA PHE A 26 2.20 -18.82 19.45
C PHE A 26 1.30 -18.55 18.23
N SER A 27 0.14 -17.95 18.48
CA SER A 27 -0.67 -17.37 17.41
C SER A 27 0.03 -16.12 16.93
N ALA A 28 0.71 -16.20 15.78
CA ALA A 28 1.23 -15.03 15.10
C ALA A 28 0.05 -14.19 14.58
N SER A 29 -0.34 -13.16 15.32
CA SER A 29 -1.34 -12.20 14.88
C SER A 29 -0.74 -11.31 13.81
N ALA A 30 -1.05 -11.59 12.55
CA ALA A 30 -0.69 -10.72 11.43
C ALA A 30 -1.64 -9.51 11.42
N GLN A 31 -1.23 -8.41 12.02
CA GLN A 31 -2.01 -7.18 12.04
C GLN A 31 -1.72 -6.35 10.78
N ARG A 32 -2.76 -6.16 9.95
CA ARG A 32 -2.72 -5.25 8.80
C ARG A 32 -3.12 -3.86 9.26
N MET A 33 -2.23 -2.87 9.08
CA MET A 33 -2.53 -1.47 9.31
C MET A 33 -2.76 -0.77 7.95
N MET A 34 -3.82 0.01 7.85
CA MET A 34 -4.12 0.80 6.66
C MET A 34 -4.18 2.29 7.05
N LYS A 35 -3.51 3.13 6.27
CA LYS A 35 -3.54 4.58 6.42
C LYS A 35 -3.99 5.21 5.10
N THR A 36 -5.05 6.02 5.16
CA THR A 36 -5.50 6.80 4.00
C THR A 36 -4.60 8.02 3.82
N ILE A 37 -4.21 8.32 2.58
CA ILE A 37 -3.32 9.42 2.22
C ILE A 37 -3.93 10.35 1.15
N ASN A 38 -5.24 10.58 1.22
CA ASN A 38 -6.00 11.33 0.21
C ASN A 38 -5.76 12.83 0.23
N ASP A 39 -5.35 13.40 1.38
CA ASP A 39 -5.16 14.85 1.52
C ASP A 39 -3.76 15.30 1.11
N GLY A 40 -3.63 16.58 0.71
CA GLY A 40 -2.36 17.22 0.47
C GLY A 40 -1.57 16.65 -0.70
N TRP A 41 -2.23 16.46 -1.84
CA TRP A 41 -1.62 16.19 -3.13
C TRP A 41 -1.46 17.47 -3.93
N ASP A 42 -0.50 17.48 -4.84
CA ASP A 42 -0.39 18.46 -5.91
C ASP A 42 -0.77 17.79 -7.24
N PHE A 43 -1.44 18.52 -8.10
CA PHE A 43 -1.87 18.07 -9.43
C PHE A 43 -1.48 19.11 -10.49
N ARG A 44 -1.15 18.63 -11.68
CA ARG A 44 -1.09 19.43 -12.92
C ARG A 44 -1.48 18.60 -14.13
N LYS A 45 -1.98 19.23 -15.16
CA LYS A 45 -2.14 18.61 -16.49
C LYS A 45 -0.79 18.60 -17.21
N ASP A 46 -0.60 17.64 -18.09
CA ASP A 46 0.59 17.57 -18.93
C ASP A 46 0.76 18.88 -19.75
N GLY A 47 2.00 19.39 -19.75
CA GLY A 47 2.33 20.68 -20.35
C GLY A 47 2.10 21.91 -19.45
N GLU A 48 1.42 21.77 -18.32
CA GLU A 48 1.30 22.84 -17.33
C GLU A 48 2.55 22.93 -16.44
N THR A 49 2.98 24.15 -16.14
CA THR A 49 4.13 24.38 -15.23
C THR A 49 3.71 24.52 -13.79
N ARG A 50 2.46 24.94 -13.54
CA ARG A 50 1.94 25.24 -12.22
C ARG A 50 1.28 24.02 -11.59
N TRP A 51 1.71 23.65 -10.40
CA TRP A 51 1.05 22.68 -9.55
C TRP A 51 -0.11 23.31 -8.77
N GLN A 52 -1.20 22.57 -8.65
CA GLN A 52 -2.40 22.98 -7.92
C GLN A 52 -2.58 22.03 -6.72
N PRO A 53 -2.75 22.55 -5.49
CA PRO A 53 -3.05 21.70 -4.34
C PRO A 53 -4.46 21.13 -4.48
N ILE A 54 -4.57 19.81 -4.27
CA ILE A 54 -5.83 19.07 -4.35
C ILE A 54 -5.92 18.01 -3.26
N ASN A 55 -7.12 17.49 -3.06
CA ASN A 55 -7.36 16.26 -2.30
C ASN A 55 -8.00 15.20 -3.21
N LEU A 56 -7.75 13.94 -2.91
CA LEU A 56 -8.40 12.82 -3.59
C LEU A 56 -9.75 12.48 -2.92
N PRO A 57 -10.76 12.03 -3.67
CA PRO A 57 -10.75 11.83 -5.12
C PRO A 57 -10.75 13.14 -5.91
N HIS A 58 -10.08 13.15 -7.05
CA HIS A 58 -9.95 14.31 -7.94
C HIS A 58 -10.27 13.95 -9.38
N THR A 59 -10.74 14.91 -10.16
CA THR A 59 -11.00 14.77 -11.59
C THR A 59 -10.32 15.88 -12.41
N PHE A 60 -9.77 15.55 -13.59
CA PHE A 60 -9.21 16.53 -14.54
C PHE A 60 -10.26 17.49 -15.10
N ASN A 61 -11.51 17.08 -15.09
CA ASN A 61 -12.58 17.65 -15.89
C ASN A 61 -13.74 18.14 -15.01
N LEU A 62 -13.42 18.74 -13.85
CA LEU A 62 -14.45 19.26 -12.94
C LEU A 62 -15.39 20.24 -13.68
N ASP A 63 -14.85 21.08 -14.56
CA ASP A 63 -15.57 22.10 -15.31
C ASP A 63 -15.96 21.69 -16.73
N ALA A 64 -15.75 20.43 -17.09
CA ALA A 64 -15.95 19.96 -18.48
C ALA A 64 -17.37 20.19 -18.99
N TYR A 65 -18.36 20.10 -18.12
CA TYR A 65 -19.76 20.31 -18.48
C TYR A 65 -20.07 21.80 -18.77
N SER A 66 -19.58 22.70 -17.92
CA SER A 66 -19.81 24.13 -18.04
C SER A 66 -18.98 24.77 -19.17
N GLN A 67 -17.74 24.32 -19.34
CA GLN A 67 -16.81 24.87 -20.33
C GLN A 67 -16.85 24.14 -21.68
N ARG A 68 -17.58 23.02 -21.80
CA ARG A 68 -17.62 22.14 -22.98
C ARG A 68 -16.22 21.72 -23.45
N ASN A 69 -15.27 21.69 -22.55
CA ASN A 69 -13.88 21.35 -22.82
C ASN A 69 -13.46 20.14 -21.97
N TYR A 70 -13.61 18.95 -22.55
CA TYR A 70 -13.20 17.71 -21.93
C TYR A 70 -11.72 17.43 -22.22
N TYR A 71 -10.88 17.60 -21.22
CA TYR A 71 -9.46 17.32 -21.36
C TYR A 71 -9.22 15.81 -21.48
N GLN A 72 -8.53 15.41 -22.56
CA GLN A 72 -7.99 14.05 -22.76
C GLN A 72 -6.48 14.14 -22.85
N GLY A 73 -5.80 13.40 -21.96
CA GLY A 73 -4.35 13.43 -21.85
C GLY A 73 -3.87 12.96 -20.49
N LYS A 74 -2.67 13.35 -20.15
CA LYS A 74 -2.04 12.96 -18.89
C LYS A 74 -2.27 14.00 -17.81
N GLY A 75 -2.50 13.51 -16.60
CA GLY A 75 -2.48 14.31 -15.39
C GLY A 75 -1.42 13.77 -14.45
N GLU A 76 -0.64 14.65 -13.87
CA GLU A 76 0.42 14.31 -12.94
C GLU A 76 0.01 14.67 -11.53
N TYR A 77 0.18 13.72 -10.63
CA TYR A 77 -0.05 13.86 -9.19
C TYR A 77 1.24 13.63 -8.46
N ARG A 78 1.50 14.43 -7.43
CA ARG A 78 2.62 14.18 -6.52
C ARG A 78 2.21 14.41 -5.09
N LYS A 79 2.84 13.66 -4.18
CA LYS A 79 2.66 13.79 -2.74
C LYS A 79 3.96 13.56 -2.01
N LYS A 80 4.27 14.43 -1.07
CA LYS A 80 5.30 14.19 -0.05
C LYS A 80 4.67 13.49 1.15
N LEU A 81 5.21 12.34 1.52
CA LEU A 81 4.72 11.51 2.61
C LEU A 81 5.85 11.22 3.59
N SER A 82 5.67 11.67 4.84
CA SER A 82 6.56 11.28 5.93
C SER A 82 5.99 10.09 6.69
N LEU A 83 6.84 9.08 6.89
CA LEU A 83 6.57 7.90 7.69
C LEU A 83 7.55 7.92 8.86
N PRO A 84 7.09 8.10 10.11
CA PRO A 84 7.98 8.34 11.26
C PRO A 84 8.85 7.11 11.59
N GLU A 85 8.43 5.93 11.16
CA GLU A 85 9.14 4.70 11.42
C GLU A 85 8.94 3.70 10.29
N ILE A 86 10.04 3.16 9.78
CA ILE A 86 10.05 2.06 8.83
C ILE A 86 10.61 0.82 9.51
N ALA A 87 9.76 -0.18 9.74
CA ALA A 87 10.17 -1.44 10.32
C ALA A 87 10.68 -2.38 9.21
N PRO A 88 11.92 -2.91 9.30
CA PRO A 88 12.48 -3.81 8.28
C PRO A 88 11.69 -5.12 8.11
N THR A 89 10.94 -5.50 9.13
CA THR A 89 10.12 -6.71 9.14
C THR A 89 8.74 -6.53 8.52
N LYS A 90 8.34 -5.27 8.19
CA LYS A 90 7.04 -4.96 7.60
C LYS A 90 7.12 -4.85 6.09
N ARG A 91 6.02 -5.18 5.41
CA ARG A 91 5.82 -4.92 3.99
C ARG A 91 4.91 -3.72 3.82
N TYR A 92 5.21 -2.92 2.82
CA TYR A 92 4.49 -1.70 2.50
C TYR A 92 3.86 -1.79 1.12
N TYR A 93 2.58 -1.48 1.06
CA TYR A 93 1.81 -1.55 -0.17
C TYR A 93 1.11 -0.22 -0.41
N LEU A 94 1.16 0.24 -1.64
CA LEU A 94 0.35 1.36 -2.10
C LEU A 94 -0.89 0.81 -2.80
N LYS A 95 -2.07 1.09 -2.25
CA LYS A 95 -3.36 0.73 -2.84
C LYS A 95 -3.96 1.97 -3.49
N ILE A 96 -4.36 1.84 -4.75
CA ILE A 96 -5.09 2.86 -5.50
C ILE A 96 -6.42 2.26 -5.90
N ASP A 97 -7.52 2.90 -5.48
CA ASP A 97 -8.86 2.34 -5.66
C ASP A 97 -9.35 2.47 -7.11
N ALA A 98 -8.97 3.57 -7.78
CA ALA A 98 -9.23 3.75 -9.21
C ALA A 98 -8.32 4.84 -9.79
N ALA A 99 -7.91 4.67 -11.05
CA ALA A 99 -7.25 5.69 -11.84
C ALA A 99 -7.72 5.55 -13.30
N SER A 100 -8.26 6.64 -13.88
CA SER A 100 -8.92 6.59 -15.18
C SER A 100 -7.98 6.11 -16.30
N LYS A 101 -8.38 5.02 -16.96
CA LYS A 101 -7.76 4.28 -18.06
C LYS A 101 -6.37 3.71 -17.79
N ALA A 102 -5.35 4.51 -17.50
CA ALA A 102 -4.02 3.99 -17.19
C ALA A 102 -3.32 4.87 -16.14
N ALA A 103 -2.50 4.24 -15.31
CA ALA A 103 -1.68 4.92 -14.32
C ALA A 103 -0.27 4.33 -14.29
N ASP A 104 0.73 5.21 -14.21
CA ASP A 104 2.13 4.88 -13.96
C ASP A 104 2.51 5.47 -12.60
N VAL A 105 3.11 4.67 -11.73
CA VAL A 105 3.41 5.06 -10.34
C VAL A 105 4.91 4.98 -10.09
N LYS A 106 5.45 6.04 -9.48
CA LYS A 106 6.82 6.11 -8.98
C LYS A 106 6.83 6.43 -7.50
N VAL A 107 7.81 5.90 -6.80
CA VAL A 107 8.10 6.22 -5.40
C VAL A 107 9.58 6.57 -5.30
N ASN A 108 9.88 7.76 -4.81
CA ASN A 108 11.25 8.27 -4.70
C ASN A 108 12.02 8.24 -6.03
N GLY A 109 11.34 8.58 -7.14
CA GLY A 109 11.88 8.57 -8.50
C GLY A 109 12.01 7.19 -9.14
N GLN A 110 11.74 6.10 -8.43
CA GLN A 110 11.83 4.73 -8.94
C GLN A 110 10.45 4.22 -9.34
N VAL A 111 10.38 3.45 -10.43
CA VAL A 111 9.12 2.86 -10.92
C VAL A 111 8.63 1.83 -9.90
N ALA A 112 7.43 2.04 -9.36
CA ALA A 112 6.74 1.11 -8.50
C ALA A 112 5.84 0.14 -9.29
N GLY A 113 5.28 0.61 -10.40
CA GLY A 113 4.45 -0.20 -11.28
C GLY A 113 3.52 0.63 -12.13
N SER A 114 2.73 -0.06 -12.97
CA SER A 114 1.70 0.54 -13.81
C SER A 114 0.43 -0.29 -13.77
N HIS A 115 -0.70 0.34 -14.11
CA HIS A 115 -2.00 -0.31 -14.19
C HIS A 115 -2.79 0.23 -15.38
N ALA A 116 -3.46 -0.67 -16.09
CA ALA A 116 -4.42 -0.34 -17.13
C ALA A 116 -5.80 -0.87 -16.75
N GLY A 117 -6.77 0.04 -16.60
CA GLY A 117 -8.12 -0.29 -16.16
C GLY A 117 -8.68 0.83 -15.26
N GLY A 118 -9.62 1.62 -15.79
CA GLY A 118 -10.08 2.85 -15.13
C GLY A 118 -10.93 2.66 -13.88
N TYR A 119 -11.49 1.47 -13.66
CA TYR A 119 -12.49 1.21 -12.62
C TYR A 119 -12.11 0.10 -11.65
N SER A 120 -10.89 -0.37 -11.72
CA SER A 120 -10.40 -1.44 -10.85
C SER A 120 -9.33 -0.94 -9.89
N ALA A 121 -9.42 -1.40 -8.64
CA ALA A 121 -8.37 -1.16 -7.67
C ALA A 121 -7.13 -2.00 -7.99
N PHE A 122 -5.95 -1.44 -7.69
CA PHE A 122 -4.69 -2.15 -7.81
C PHE A 122 -3.78 -1.86 -6.61
N ILE A 123 -2.85 -2.77 -6.38
CA ILE A 123 -1.94 -2.72 -5.24
C ILE A 123 -0.52 -2.93 -5.76
N LEU A 124 0.38 -2.06 -5.33
CA LEU A 124 1.81 -2.12 -5.66
C LEU A 124 2.60 -2.41 -4.38
N ASP A 125 3.52 -3.36 -4.44
CA ASP A 125 4.50 -3.58 -3.36
C ASP A 125 5.59 -2.52 -3.48
N VAL A 126 5.65 -1.62 -2.51
CA VAL A 126 6.60 -0.52 -2.44
C VAL A 126 7.63 -0.70 -1.32
N THR A 127 7.71 -1.89 -0.75
CA THR A 127 8.57 -2.21 0.41
C THR A 127 10.03 -1.80 0.18
N GLY A 128 10.58 -2.09 -0.99
CA GLY A 128 11.96 -1.74 -1.33
C GLY A 128 12.18 -0.27 -1.71
N LEU A 129 11.10 0.50 -1.87
CA LEU A 129 11.16 1.89 -2.35
C LEU A 129 10.88 2.90 -1.23
N ILE A 130 10.18 2.48 -0.17
CA ILE A 130 9.75 3.34 0.94
C ILE A 130 10.94 3.73 1.83
N ARG A 131 10.90 4.99 2.27
CA ARG A 131 11.84 5.62 3.20
C ARG A 131 11.07 6.42 4.25
N GLU A 132 11.74 7.04 5.21
CA GLU A 132 11.11 7.94 6.18
C GLU A 132 10.43 9.14 5.49
N ASN A 133 11.10 9.73 4.50
CA ASN A 133 10.53 10.78 3.67
C ASN A 133 10.42 10.29 2.24
N ASN A 134 9.21 10.36 1.71
CA ASN A 134 8.88 9.82 0.39
C ASN A 134 8.27 10.89 -0.50
N GLU A 135 8.55 10.76 -1.80
CA GLU A 135 7.80 11.41 -2.85
C GLU A 135 7.09 10.33 -3.67
N ILE A 136 5.77 10.42 -3.74
CA ILE A 136 4.92 9.54 -4.54
C ILE A 136 4.47 10.36 -5.74
N GLU A 137 4.71 9.82 -6.94
CA GLU A 137 4.30 10.42 -8.20
C GLU A 137 3.39 9.44 -8.94
N ILE A 138 2.26 9.94 -9.43
CA ILE A 138 1.29 9.14 -10.20
C ILE A 138 0.97 9.92 -11.47
N THR A 139 1.24 9.32 -12.61
CA THR A 139 0.81 9.84 -13.91
C THR A 139 -0.41 9.06 -14.36
N VAL A 140 -1.53 9.74 -14.52
CA VAL A 140 -2.79 9.15 -14.99
C VAL A 140 -3.07 9.62 -16.40
N ASP A 141 -3.41 8.70 -17.31
CA ASP A 141 -3.72 8.97 -18.71
C ASP A 141 -5.15 8.54 -19.02
N ASN A 142 -6.03 9.52 -19.29
CA ASN A 142 -7.42 9.27 -19.63
C ASN A 142 -7.66 9.19 -21.16
N ALA A 143 -6.64 9.43 -21.99
CA ALA A 143 -6.70 9.30 -23.46
C ALA A 143 -6.33 7.89 -23.93
N ARG A 144 -5.57 7.13 -23.13
CA ARG A 144 -5.05 5.80 -23.49
C ARG A 144 -6.21 4.84 -23.84
N ARG A 145 -6.12 4.20 -24.97
CA ARG A 145 -7.10 3.20 -25.49
C ARG A 145 -6.62 1.78 -25.20
#